data_9c746286a83d7d470485b71c98a49c59
#
_entry.id   9c746286a83d7d470485b71c98a49c59
#
_cell.length_a   1.000
_cell.length_b   1.000
_cell.length_c   1.000
_cell.angle_alpha   90.00
_cell.angle_beta   90.00
_cell.angle_gamma   90.00
#
_symmetry.space_group_name_H-M   'P 1'
#
loop_
_entity.id
_entity.type
_entity.pdbx_description
1 polymer ?
#
loop_
_entity_poly.entity_id
_entity_poly.type
_entity_poly.pdbx_seq_one_letter_code
_entity_poly.pdbx_strand_id
1 'polypeptide(L)'
;PFFRGEQSIETGRRGKSTCLRGISQSRSGHCRTAIGGGAVGTAVACYLARDGADVALVERGEYAWGSSRRCDGHAVTYDSAPGYFSQFCKIGQDMFPEISRELPCDIEFEPEGLGLLVDDERDMETVLANYEGKKNEGVDVTFWDRDELLRHEPHVSDKVIACLNFNGDAKLNPMRLCFGLAELARQKGAKAFNRTAVTGITVRNGAVQSVETSSGSIATKKVVLASGVWTPGLGDMVGVKVPIRPRQGQILVTERLDGLVGKNYAEFGYLAAKSGKKRPGVTPEMEQFGVAMVLEPSAAGTVLIGSSRRFVGMDTTPHPAVMQAIAQRAKHFFPSFSGVKLIRAYAGVRPASPDGKPIISPTHVEGVYVAAGHEGNGIGLSLITGKLVSQMLRGETPLVDLAPLCIDRFGMNPPSLPSA
;
A
#
# COMPACT_ATOMS: atom_id res chain seq x y z
N PRO A 1 -1.10 -50.83 12.45
CA PRO A 1 -2.09 -51.62 11.79
C PRO A 1 -3.35 -50.82 11.54
N PHE A 2 -4.01 -51.12 10.40
CA PHE A 2 -5.28 -50.57 9.91
C PHE A 2 -5.20 -49.18 9.28
N PHE A 3 -5.58 -48.86 8.00
CA PHE A 3 -6.50 -49.58 7.09
C PHE A 3 -6.03 -49.40 5.64
N ARG A 4 -6.12 -50.48 4.85
CA ARG A 4 -6.23 -50.45 3.40
C ARG A 4 -7.70 -50.24 3.03
N GLY A 5 -7.96 -49.47 1.97
CA GLY A 5 -9.26 -49.37 1.34
C GLY A 5 -9.09 -48.65 0.01
N GLU A 6 -8.70 -49.39 -1.05
CA GLU A 6 -8.87 -48.99 -2.43
C GLU A 6 -10.38 -48.96 -2.74
N GLN A 7 -10.86 -47.79 -3.19
CA GLN A 7 -12.08 -47.74 -4.00
C GLN A 7 -11.83 -46.80 -5.17
N SER A 8 -11.79 -47.40 -6.33
CA SER A 8 -11.89 -46.81 -7.66
C SER A 8 -13.16 -45.96 -7.77
N ILE A 9 -13.03 -44.69 -8.09
CA ILE A 9 -14.15 -43.85 -8.51
C ILE A 9 -13.97 -43.49 -9.97
N GLU A 10 -14.96 -43.88 -10.73
CA GLU A 10 -15.15 -43.70 -12.15
C GLU A 10 -15.06 -42.26 -12.61
N THR A 11 -14.43 -42.10 -13.75
CA THR A 11 -14.47 -40.88 -14.59
C THR A 11 -15.90 -40.57 -15.01
N GLY A 12 -16.50 -39.54 -14.44
CA GLY A 12 -17.86 -39.12 -14.75
C GLY A 12 -18.04 -37.62 -14.89
N ARG A 13 -18.10 -37.17 -16.15
CA ARG A 13 -18.77 -35.94 -16.63
C ARG A 13 -18.19 -34.57 -16.29
N ARG A 14 -17.68 -33.94 -17.33
CA ARG A 14 -17.46 -32.50 -17.53
C ARG A 14 -18.60 -31.67 -16.90
N GLY A 15 -18.35 -31.11 -15.74
CA GLY A 15 -19.15 -30.03 -15.16
C GLY A 15 -18.92 -28.76 -15.96
N LYS A 16 -19.88 -28.36 -16.80
CA LYS A 16 -19.87 -27.06 -17.48
C LYS A 16 -19.90 -25.96 -16.41
N SER A 17 -18.86 -25.14 -16.39
CA SER A 17 -18.73 -23.93 -15.59
C SER A 17 -19.95 -23.00 -15.81
N THR A 18 -20.85 -22.94 -14.84
CA THR A 18 -22.06 -22.12 -14.87
C THR A 18 -21.80 -20.68 -14.39
N CYS A 19 -20.58 -20.36 -13.98
CA CYS A 19 -20.27 -19.08 -13.34
C CYS A 19 -20.07 -17.90 -14.30
N LEU A 20 -19.79 -18.13 -15.58
CA LEU A 20 -19.43 -17.06 -16.52
C LEU A 20 -20.54 -16.65 -17.51
N ARG A 21 -21.70 -17.31 -17.51
CA ARG A 21 -22.81 -16.93 -18.40
C ARG A 21 -23.38 -15.52 -18.13
N GLY A 22 -23.07 -14.91 -16.98
CA GLY A 22 -23.49 -13.57 -16.63
C GLY A 22 -22.63 -12.43 -17.19
N ILE A 23 -21.41 -12.72 -17.68
CA ILE A 23 -20.47 -11.69 -18.15
C ILE A 23 -20.69 -11.33 -19.62
N SER A 24 -21.12 -12.29 -20.45
CA SER A 24 -21.32 -12.09 -21.90
C SER A 24 -22.53 -11.21 -22.28
N GLN A 25 -23.30 -10.73 -21.30
CA GLN A 25 -24.50 -9.93 -21.51
C GLN A 25 -24.56 -8.63 -20.69
N SER A 26 -23.42 -7.93 -20.48
CA SER A 26 -23.52 -6.52 -20.11
C SER A 26 -24.02 -5.73 -21.34
N ARG A 27 -25.26 -5.25 -21.23
CA ARG A 27 -25.97 -4.53 -22.33
C ARG A 27 -25.39 -3.16 -22.69
N SER A 28 -24.31 -2.73 -22.02
CA SER A 28 -23.54 -1.52 -22.35
C SER A 28 -22.07 -1.90 -22.57
N GLY A 29 -21.51 -1.68 -23.75
CA GLY A 29 -20.11 -1.94 -24.09
C GLY A 29 -19.12 -1.05 -23.31
N HIS A 30 -19.34 -0.80 -22.03
CA HIS A 30 -18.64 0.18 -21.19
C HIS A 30 -18.11 -0.42 -19.87
N CYS A 31 -17.94 -1.75 -19.78
CA CYS A 31 -17.32 -2.36 -18.59
C CYS A 31 -15.90 -1.81 -18.40
N ARG A 32 -15.54 -1.51 -17.14
CA ARG A 32 -14.21 -1.11 -16.70
C ARG A 32 -13.62 -2.24 -15.86
N THR A 33 -12.41 -2.67 -16.16
CA THR A 33 -11.79 -3.79 -15.44
C THR A 33 -10.63 -3.29 -14.60
N ALA A 34 -10.72 -3.43 -13.28
CA ALA A 34 -9.61 -3.23 -12.34
C ALA A 34 -8.90 -4.57 -12.11
N ILE A 35 -7.58 -4.63 -12.36
CA ILE A 35 -6.76 -5.83 -12.19
C ILE A 35 -5.88 -5.69 -10.96
N GLY A 36 -6.17 -6.48 -9.92
CA GLY A 36 -5.46 -6.52 -8.65
C GLY A 36 -6.39 -6.31 -7.46
N GLY A 37 -6.38 -7.23 -6.50
CA GLY A 37 -7.23 -7.24 -5.30
C GLY A 37 -6.54 -6.70 -4.05
N GLY A 38 -5.48 -5.90 -4.18
CA GLY A 38 -4.88 -5.15 -3.09
C GLY A 38 -5.61 -3.85 -2.78
N ALA A 39 -5.11 -3.06 -1.81
CA ALA A 39 -5.76 -1.82 -1.36
C ALA A 39 -6.06 -0.85 -2.51
N VAL A 40 -5.12 -0.66 -3.44
CA VAL A 40 -5.32 0.25 -4.58
C VAL A 40 -6.39 -0.27 -5.55
N GLY A 41 -6.33 -1.54 -5.96
CA GLY A 41 -7.28 -2.07 -6.94
C GLY A 41 -8.69 -2.22 -6.40
N THR A 42 -8.85 -2.57 -5.11
CA THR A 42 -10.15 -2.60 -4.46
C THR A 42 -10.73 -1.19 -4.28
N ALA A 43 -9.90 -0.18 -3.98
CA ALA A 43 -10.31 1.21 -3.95
C ALA A 43 -10.74 1.71 -5.34
N VAL A 44 -9.98 1.41 -6.39
CA VAL A 44 -10.37 1.73 -7.78
C VAL A 44 -11.73 1.13 -8.12
N ALA A 45 -11.94 -0.16 -7.83
CA ALA A 45 -13.22 -0.80 -8.10
C ALA A 45 -14.37 -0.18 -7.29
N CYS A 46 -14.11 0.16 -6.02
CA CYS A 46 -15.08 0.78 -5.13
C CYS A 46 -15.51 2.16 -5.65
N TYR A 47 -14.58 3.05 -5.94
CA TYR A 47 -14.91 4.40 -6.42
C TYR A 47 -15.58 4.36 -7.79
N LEU A 48 -15.14 3.53 -8.71
CA LEU A 48 -15.83 3.35 -10.00
C LEU A 48 -17.27 2.86 -9.82
N ALA A 49 -17.50 1.88 -8.95
CA ALA A 49 -18.85 1.37 -8.69
C ALA A 49 -19.73 2.38 -7.95
N ARG A 50 -19.20 3.14 -6.98
CA ARG A 50 -19.91 4.25 -6.32
C ARG A 50 -20.37 5.30 -7.32
N ASP A 51 -19.56 5.55 -8.35
CA ASP A 51 -19.85 6.52 -9.41
C ASP A 51 -20.72 5.91 -10.53
N GLY A 52 -21.33 4.73 -10.32
CA GLY A 52 -22.31 4.08 -11.21
C GLY A 52 -21.72 3.37 -12.42
N ALA A 53 -20.41 3.12 -12.47
CA ALA A 53 -19.79 2.40 -13.55
C ALA A 53 -20.08 0.90 -13.50
N ASP A 54 -20.19 0.23 -14.67
CA ASP A 54 -20.12 -1.24 -14.76
C ASP A 54 -18.63 -1.65 -14.56
N VAL A 55 -18.35 -2.39 -13.48
CA VAL A 55 -16.98 -2.70 -13.02
C VAL A 55 -16.79 -4.19 -12.87
N ALA A 56 -15.64 -4.68 -13.35
CA ALA A 56 -15.09 -5.99 -13.01
C ALA A 56 -13.81 -5.81 -12.18
N LEU A 57 -13.76 -6.36 -10.97
CA LEU A 57 -12.54 -6.47 -10.17
C LEU A 57 -12.00 -7.89 -10.32
N VAL A 58 -10.75 -8.02 -10.79
CA VAL A 58 -10.12 -9.33 -11.05
C VAL A 58 -8.88 -9.48 -10.17
N GLU A 59 -8.83 -10.56 -9.38
CA GLU A 59 -7.70 -10.92 -8.53
C GLU A 59 -7.33 -12.40 -8.74
N ARG A 60 -6.05 -12.69 -8.96
CA ARG A 60 -5.57 -14.07 -9.18
C ARG A 60 -5.61 -14.97 -7.96
N GLY A 61 -5.52 -14.36 -6.76
CA GLY A 61 -5.60 -15.05 -5.47
C GLY A 61 -6.81 -14.59 -4.66
N GLU A 62 -6.61 -14.43 -3.37
CA GLU A 62 -7.57 -13.76 -2.49
C GLU A 62 -7.29 -12.26 -2.42
N TYR A 63 -8.28 -11.46 -2.04
CA TYR A 63 -8.06 -10.04 -1.79
C TYR A 63 -7.00 -9.83 -0.71
N ALA A 64 -6.28 -8.72 -0.80
CA ALA A 64 -5.13 -8.39 0.03
C ALA A 64 -3.91 -9.34 -0.11
N TRP A 65 -3.93 -10.36 -0.96
CA TRP A 65 -2.91 -11.42 -1.01
C TRP A 65 -1.49 -10.95 -1.28
N GLY A 66 -1.30 -9.80 -1.90
CA GLY A 66 0.00 -9.20 -2.24
C GLY A 66 0.67 -8.49 -1.07
N SER A 67 1.12 -7.25 -1.32
CA SER A 67 1.77 -6.38 -0.34
C SER A 67 0.85 -6.00 0.81
N SER A 68 -0.47 -5.83 0.55
CA SER A 68 -1.43 -5.35 1.53
C SER A 68 -1.62 -6.23 2.77
N ARG A 69 -1.33 -7.53 2.72
CA ARG A 69 -1.34 -8.41 3.92
C ARG A 69 0.03 -8.54 4.60
N ARG A 70 1.04 -7.88 4.07
CA ARG A 70 2.44 -8.01 4.50
C ARG A 70 3.08 -6.66 4.80
N CYS A 71 2.27 -5.66 5.10
CA CYS A 71 2.67 -4.34 5.52
C CYS A 71 2.14 -4.04 6.93
N ASP A 72 2.55 -2.94 7.48
CA ASP A 72 1.87 -2.16 8.50
C ASP A 72 0.63 -1.49 7.90
N GLY A 73 -0.18 -0.86 8.73
CA GLY A 73 -1.47 -0.30 8.35
C GLY A 73 -1.54 1.22 8.33
N HIS A 74 -0.50 1.89 7.86
CA HIS A 74 -0.37 3.34 8.00
C HIS A 74 -1.13 4.16 6.95
N ALA A 75 -1.93 5.13 7.41
CA ALA A 75 -2.45 6.26 6.64
C ALA A 75 -1.84 7.54 7.19
N VAL A 76 -0.69 7.98 6.63
CA VAL A 76 0.21 8.93 7.27
C VAL A 76 0.69 10.03 6.34
N THR A 77 1.11 11.14 6.95
CA THR A 77 1.71 12.31 6.29
C THR A 77 3.17 12.54 6.67
N TYR A 78 3.66 11.87 7.73
CA TYR A 78 4.98 12.09 8.29
C TYR A 78 6.14 11.72 7.33
N ASP A 79 5.96 10.75 6.44
CA ASP A 79 7.03 10.11 5.67
C ASP A 79 7.40 10.83 4.37
N SER A 80 6.88 12.03 4.17
CA SER A 80 7.15 12.91 3.03
C SER A 80 7.63 14.28 3.48
N ALA A 81 8.57 14.86 2.74
CA ALA A 81 8.91 16.28 2.90
C ALA A 81 7.72 17.17 2.49
N PRO A 82 7.61 18.39 3.05
CA PRO A 82 6.63 19.38 2.58
C PRO A 82 6.66 19.56 1.06
N GLY A 83 5.50 19.77 0.44
CA GLY A 83 5.33 19.92 -1.01
C GLY A 83 4.19 19.07 -1.56
N TYR A 84 4.13 18.94 -2.88
CA TYR A 84 3.06 18.25 -3.60
C TYR A 84 2.72 16.87 -3.01
N PHE A 85 3.74 16.05 -2.73
CA PHE A 85 3.50 14.67 -2.27
C PHE A 85 2.97 14.62 -0.84
N SER A 86 3.38 15.56 0.02
CA SER A 86 2.83 15.71 1.36
C SER A 86 1.34 16.06 1.34
N GLN A 87 0.95 17.03 0.50
CA GLN A 87 -0.45 17.41 0.31
C GLN A 87 -1.26 16.24 -0.28
N PHE A 88 -0.68 15.50 -1.22
CA PHE A 88 -1.29 14.30 -1.78
C PHE A 88 -1.57 13.24 -0.70
N CYS A 89 -0.61 12.99 0.21
CA CYS A 89 -0.79 12.10 1.35
C CYS A 89 -1.90 12.60 2.29
N LYS A 90 -1.91 13.90 2.59
CA LYS A 90 -2.93 14.49 3.46
C LYS A 90 -4.35 14.35 2.89
N ILE A 91 -4.54 14.65 1.60
CA ILE A 91 -5.85 14.47 0.96
C ILE A 91 -6.29 13.00 1.04
N GLY A 92 -5.36 12.04 0.81
CA GLY A 92 -5.65 10.61 0.93
C GLY A 92 -6.05 10.23 2.36
N GLN A 93 -5.35 10.73 3.36
CA GLN A 93 -5.61 10.50 4.79
C GLN A 93 -6.99 11.05 5.18
N ASP A 94 -7.33 12.27 4.76
CA ASP A 94 -8.60 12.94 5.08
C ASP A 94 -9.84 12.20 4.55
N MET A 95 -9.67 11.22 3.64
CA MET A 95 -10.77 10.40 3.11
C MET A 95 -11.14 9.22 4.03
N PHE A 96 -10.25 8.81 4.94
CA PHE A 96 -10.47 7.62 5.77
C PHE A 96 -11.62 7.74 6.77
N PRO A 97 -11.85 8.87 7.48
CA PRO A 97 -12.96 9.00 8.41
C PRO A 97 -14.34 8.81 7.78
N GLU A 98 -14.52 9.22 6.50
CA GLU A 98 -15.77 8.99 5.78
C GLU A 98 -15.90 7.52 5.38
N ILE A 99 -14.88 6.98 4.69
CA ILE A 99 -14.95 5.63 4.15
C ILE A 99 -15.04 4.57 5.26
N SER A 100 -14.38 4.78 6.41
CA SER A 100 -14.43 3.84 7.54
C SER A 100 -15.85 3.63 8.08
N ARG A 101 -16.70 4.64 8.00
CA ARG A 101 -18.12 4.56 8.40
C ARG A 101 -19.00 3.93 7.33
N GLU A 102 -18.61 4.02 6.06
CA GLU A 102 -19.38 3.47 4.93
C GLU A 102 -19.08 1.99 4.67
N LEU A 103 -17.88 1.54 5.03
CA LEU A 103 -17.46 0.15 4.81
C LEU A 103 -18.33 -0.84 5.60
N PRO A 104 -18.66 -2.02 5.03
CA PRO A 104 -19.49 -3.03 5.68
C PRO A 104 -18.77 -3.82 6.78
N CYS A 105 -17.55 -3.45 7.12
CA CYS A 105 -16.77 -4.04 8.20
C CYS A 105 -15.92 -2.97 8.89
N ASP A 106 -15.65 -3.17 10.17
CA ASP A 106 -14.69 -2.36 10.91
C ASP A 106 -13.29 -2.63 10.36
N ILE A 107 -12.59 -1.58 9.95
CA ILE A 107 -11.22 -1.64 9.44
C ILE A 107 -10.18 -1.33 10.52
N GLU A 108 -10.58 -1.25 11.78
CA GLU A 108 -9.70 -0.90 12.90
C GLU A 108 -9.00 0.45 12.67
N PHE A 109 -9.76 1.44 12.18
CA PHE A 109 -9.23 2.77 11.88
C PHE A 109 -9.06 3.57 13.18
N GLU A 110 -7.81 3.84 13.54
CA GLU A 110 -7.43 4.53 14.77
C GLU A 110 -6.59 5.78 14.45
N PRO A 111 -7.19 6.98 14.45
CA PRO A 111 -6.49 8.25 14.21
C PRO A 111 -5.84 8.77 15.51
N GLU A 112 -4.96 7.98 16.12
CA GLU A 112 -4.28 8.28 17.38
C GLU A 112 -2.98 9.07 17.20
N GLY A 113 -2.63 9.37 15.97
CA GLY A 113 -1.42 10.04 15.58
C GLY A 113 -0.21 9.12 15.46
N LEU A 114 0.90 9.71 14.99
CA LEU A 114 2.20 9.07 14.91
C LEU A 114 3.29 10.02 15.40
N GLY A 115 4.20 9.52 16.25
CA GLY A 115 5.37 10.25 16.73
C GLY A 115 6.59 9.95 15.86
N LEU A 116 7.21 10.97 15.31
CA LEU A 116 8.48 10.88 14.58
C LEU A 116 9.62 11.26 15.52
N LEU A 117 10.31 10.25 16.07
CA LEU A 117 11.32 10.40 17.13
C LEU A 117 12.65 10.89 16.57
N VAL A 118 13.26 11.86 17.23
CA VAL A 118 14.54 12.48 16.86
C VAL A 118 15.61 12.07 17.87
N ASP A 119 16.72 11.46 17.41
CA ASP A 119 17.84 10.98 18.21
C ASP A 119 19.19 11.61 17.81
N ASP A 120 19.17 12.69 17.03
CA ASP A 120 20.36 13.37 16.53
C ASP A 120 20.16 14.89 16.53
N GLU A 121 20.94 15.61 17.35
CA GLU A 121 20.89 17.09 17.39
C GLU A 121 21.22 17.73 16.04
N ARG A 122 22.02 17.07 15.20
CA ARG A 122 22.39 17.56 13.85
C ARG A 122 21.19 17.60 12.90
N ASP A 123 20.12 16.89 13.21
CA ASP A 123 18.89 16.88 12.41
C ASP A 123 17.89 17.97 12.84
N MET A 124 18.11 18.66 13.98
CA MET A 124 17.14 19.58 14.55
C MET A 124 16.74 20.73 13.61
N GLU A 125 17.68 21.29 12.85
CA GLU A 125 17.35 22.32 11.85
C GLU A 125 16.38 21.78 10.79
N THR A 126 16.64 20.55 10.30
CA THR A 126 15.77 19.86 9.32
C THR A 126 14.43 19.48 9.93
N VAL A 127 14.42 19.09 11.21
CA VAL A 127 13.20 18.77 11.98
C VAL A 127 12.29 19.99 12.08
N LEU A 128 12.84 21.14 12.48
CA LEU A 128 12.09 22.38 12.63
C LEU A 128 11.60 22.91 11.27
N ALA A 129 12.43 22.83 10.22
CA ALA A 129 12.01 23.20 8.87
C ALA A 129 10.87 22.30 8.35
N ASN A 130 10.92 20.98 8.66
CA ASN A 130 9.85 20.04 8.34
C ASN A 130 8.57 20.39 9.11
N TYR A 131 8.68 20.67 10.41
CA TYR A 131 7.57 21.07 11.27
C TYR A 131 6.84 22.29 10.72
N GLU A 132 7.56 23.38 10.45
CA GLU A 132 6.97 24.60 9.93
C GLU A 132 6.38 24.39 8.52
N GLY A 133 7.07 23.66 7.64
CA GLY A 133 6.57 23.33 6.32
C GLY A 133 5.27 22.54 6.37
N LYS A 134 5.17 21.54 7.25
CA LYS A 134 3.95 20.75 7.43
C LYS A 134 2.79 21.56 7.98
N LYS A 135 3.04 22.43 8.97
CA LYS A 135 2.04 23.38 9.49
C LYS A 135 1.49 24.27 8.39
N ASN A 136 2.37 24.84 7.57
CA ASN A 136 1.98 25.73 6.47
C ASN A 136 1.12 25.00 5.41
N GLU A 137 1.23 23.67 5.30
CA GLU A 137 0.40 22.83 4.45
C GLU A 137 -0.92 22.40 5.11
N GLY A 138 -1.19 22.84 6.35
CA GLY A 138 -2.37 22.48 7.11
C GLY A 138 -2.33 21.05 7.65
N VAL A 139 -1.14 20.43 7.76
CA VAL A 139 -0.97 19.16 8.49
C VAL A 139 -1.02 19.46 9.98
N ASP A 140 -1.84 18.69 10.71
CA ASP A 140 -1.92 18.80 12.17
C ASP A 140 -0.70 18.11 12.79
N VAL A 141 0.32 18.89 13.10
CA VAL A 141 1.59 18.44 13.69
C VAL A 141 1.97 19.30 14.88
N THR A 142 2.47 18.65 15.93
CA THR A 142 2.97 19.28 17.17
C THR A 142 4.44 18.92 17.35
N PHE A 143 5.23 19.88 17.79
CA PHE A 143 6.60 19.62 18.25
C PHE A 143 6.57 19.33 19.75
N TRP A 144 7.14 18.19 20.15
CA TRP A 144 7.39 17.83 21.54
C TRP A 144 8.89 17.90 21.81
N ASP A 145 9.27 18.70 22.77
CA ASP A 145 10.60 18.62 23.38
C ASP A 145 10.74 17.33 24.19
N ARG A 146 11.91 17.14 24.80
CA ARG A 146 12.17 15.96 25.63
C ARG A 146 11.19 15.79 26.78
N ASP A 147 10.85 16.87 27.47
CA ASP A 147 9.99 16.82 28.68
C ASP A 147 8.55 16.51 28.29
N GLU A 148 8.06 17.11 27.20
CA GLU A 148 6.73 16.79 26.66
C GLU A 148 6.65 15.35 26.17
N LEU A 149 7.67 14.89 25.45
CA LEU A 149 7.73 13.50 24.96
C LEU A 149 7.67 12.50 26.14
N LEU A 150 8.38 12.73 27.23
CA LEU A 150 8.39 11.83 28.38
C LEU A 150 7.04 11.78 29.12
N ARG A 151 6.22 12.84 29.04
CA ARG A 151 4.85 12.81 29.57
C ARG A 151 3.94 11.88 28.78
N HIS A 152 4.17 11.77 27.47
CA HIS A 152 3.37 10.93 26.59
C HIS A 152 3.92 9.51 26.44
N GLU A 153 5.26 9.37 26.44
CA GLU A 153 5.93 8.09 26.21
C GLU A 153 7.12 7.92 27.19
N PRO A 154 6.85 7.48 28.42
CA PRO A 154 7.89 7.37 29.45
C PRO A 154 8.91 6.27 29.19
N HIS A 155 8.63 5.33 28.26
CA HIS A 155 9.50 4.19 27.93
C HIS A 155 10.50 4.49 26.81
N VAL A 156 10.47 5.71 26.26
CA VAL A 156 11.42 6.10 25.19
C VAL A 156 12.84 6.26 25.77
N SER A 157 13.84 5.90 24.96
CA SER A 157 15.26 6.00 25.31
C SER A 157 15.68 7.43 25.67
N ASP A 158 16.67 7.55 26.58
CA ASP A 158 17.35 8.80 26.93
C ASP A 158 18.06 9.46 25.72
N LYS A 159 18.33 8.72 24.67
CA LYS A 159 18.93 9.20 23.42
C LYS A 159 17.98 9.98 22.53
N VAL A 160 16.67 9.89 22.76
CA VAL A 160 15.67 10.61 21.98
C VAL A 160 15.50 12.01 22.57
N ILE A 161 15.70 13.03 21.77
CA ILE A 161 15.76 14.43 22.19
C ILE A 161 14.48 15.22 21.90
N ALA A 162 13.71 14.80 20.90
CA ALA A 162 12.45 15.45 20.48
C ALA A 162 11.55 14.49 19.71
N CYS A 163 10.32 14.94 19.46
CA CYS A 163 9.36 14.22 18.63
C CYS A 163 8.52 15.22 17.81
N LEU A 164 8.32 14.93 16.53
CA LEU A 164 7.23 15.54 15.77
C LEU A 164 6.01 14.63 15.85
N ASN A 165 4.95 15.09 16.49
CA ASN A 165 3.71 14.35 16.63
C ASN A 165 2.71 14.77 15.55
N PHE A 166 2.42 13.88 14.61
CA PHE A 166 1.44 14.06 13.53
C PHE A 166 0.07 13.58 14.03
N ASN A 167 -0.75 14.52 14.52
CA ASN A 167 -1.98 14.20 15.26
C ASN A 167 -3.04 13.51 14.38
N GLY A 168 -3.09 13.80 13.08
CA GLY A 168 -4.03 13.19 12.14
C GLY A 168 -3.58 11.86 11.57
N ASP A 169 -2.31 11.46 11.78
CA ASP A 169 -1.81 10.19 11.24
C ASP A 169 -2.52 9.01 11.92
N ALA A 170 -2.83 7.99 11.15
CA ALA A 170 -3.67 6.89 11.60
C ALA A 170 -3.08 5.53 11.24
N LYS A 171 -3.52 4.51 11.97
CA LYS A 171 -3.34 3.10 11.61
C LYS A 171 -4.69 2.46 11.31
N LEU A 172 -4.66 1.36 10.58
CA LEU A 172 -5.82 0.56 10.24
C LEU A 172 -5.40 -0.87 9.86
N ASN A 173 -6.35 -1.78 9.76
CA ASN A 173 -6.09 -3.13 9.28
C ASN A 173 -6.15 -3.19 7.74
N PRO A 174 -5.00 -3.36 7.04
CA PRO A 174 -4.95 -3.33 5.58
C PRO A 174 -5.77 -4.43 4.90
N MET A 175 -5.88 -5.60 5.51
CA MET A 175 -6.66 -6.70 4.96
C MET A 175 -8.16 -6.39 5.05
N ARG A 176 -8.62 -5.90 6.20
CA ARG A 176 -10.02 -5.49 6.39
C ARG A 176 -10.41 -4.35 5.46
N LEU A 177 -9.50 -3.39 5.23
CA LEU A 177 -9.69 -2.33 4.21
C LEU A 177 -9.94 -2.94 2.83
N CYS A 178 -9.08 -3.86 2.37
CA CYS A 178 -9.25 -4.49 1.06
C CYS A 178 -10.58 -5.27 0.96
N PHE A 179 -10.94 -6.03 1.99
CA PHE A 179 -12.20 -6.78 2.02
C PHE A 179 -13.42 -5.85 2.05
N GLY A 180 -13.38 -4.81 2.89
CA GLY A 180 -14.45 -3.81 2.99
C GLY A 180 -14.67 -3.08 1.68
N LEU A 181 -13.60 -2.61 1.03
CA LEU A 181 -13.69 -1.91 -0.27
C LEU A 181 -14.22 -2.84 -1.38
N ALA A 182 -13.77 -4.10 -1.44
CA ALA A 182 -14.25 -5.06 -2.42
C ALA A 182 -15.73 -5.39 -2.20
N GLU A 183 -16.16 -5.54 -0.95
CA GLU A 183 -17.55 -5.80 -0.62
C GLU A 183 -18.45 -4.58 -0.89
N LEU A 184 -18.00 -3.37 -0.54
CA LEU A 184 -18.72 -2.14 -0.88
C LEU A 184 -18.85 -1.97 -2.40
N ALA A 185 -17.78 -2.24 -3.16
CA ALA A 185 -17.85 -2.25 -4.62
C ALA A 185 -18.90 -3.22 -5.13
N ARG A 186 -18.97 -4.44 -4.56
CA ARG A 186 -19.96 -5.46 -4.91
C ARG A 186 -21.40 -4.99 -4.60
N GLN A 187 -21.63 -4.37 -3.45
CA GLN A 187 -22.93 -3.79 -3.06
C GLN A 187 -23.35 -2.67 -4.01
N LYS A 188 -22.40 -1.93 -4.59
CA LYS A 188 -22.63 -0.91 -5.61
C LYS A 188 -22.71 -1.48 -7.04
N GLY A 189 -22.73 -2.81 -7.21
CA GLY A 189 -22.94 -3.48 -8.50
C GLY A 189 -21.69 -3.98 -9.21
N ALA A 190 -20.49 -3.80 -8.67
CA ALA A 190 -19.27 -4.38 -9.25
C ALA A 190 -19.30 -5.91 -9.23
N LYS A 191 -18.79 -6.52 -10.29
CA LYS A 191 -18.55 -7.96 -10.38
C LYS A 191 -17.14 -8.26 -9.90
N ALA A 192 -17.00 -9.04 -8.86
CA ALA A 192 -15.73 -9.33 -8.22
C ALA A 192 -15.32 -10.79 -8.45
N PHE A 193 -14.12 -11.00 -9.02
CA PHE A 193 -13.57 -12.29 -9.42
C PHE A 193 -12.24 -12.51 -8.72
N ASN A 194 -12.25 -13.18 -7.57
CA ASN A 194 -11.05 -13.69 -6.92
C ASN A 194 -10.66 -15.06 -7.52
N ARG A 195 -9.47 -15.54 -7.21
CA ARG A 195 -8.89 -16.79 -7.76
C ARG A 195 -8.95 -16.87 -9.28
N THR A 196 -8.91 -15.69 -9.93
CA THR A 196 -9.06 -15.53 -11.37
C THR A 196 -7.85 -14.78 -11.90
N ALA A 197 -6.92 -15.50 -12.52
CA ALA A 197 -5.70 -14.91 -13.07
C ALA A 197 -5.96 -14.29 -14.44
N VAL A 198 -5.45 -13.07 -14.67
CA VAL A 198 -5.37 -12.49 -16.00
C VAL A 198 -4.25 -13.19 -16.77
N THR A 199 -4.56 -13.71 -17.94
CA THR A 199 -3.66 -14.45 -18.84
C THR A 199 -3.31 -13.68 -20.10
N GLY A 200 -4.06 -12.63 -20.41
CA GLY A 200 -3.83 -11.75 -21.55
C GLY A 200 -4.73 -10.52 -21.54
N ILE A 201 -4.37 -9.53 -22.34
CA ILE A 201 -5.19 -8.34 -22.61
C ILE A 201 -5.21 -8.16 -24.11
N THR A 202 -6.39 -8.26 -24.72
CA THR A 202 -6.55 -8.13 -26.18
C THR A 202 -6.64 -6.66 -26.56
N VAL A 203 -5.68 -6.22 -27.38
CA VAL A 203 -5.65 -4.89 -28.00
C VAL A 203 -5.83 -5.04 -29.50
N ARG A 204 -6.76 -4.27 -30.09
CA ARG A 204 -6.95 -4.18 -31.55
C ARG A 204 -7.05 -2.72 -31.97
N ASN A 205 -6.34 -2.38 -33.03
CA ASN A 205 -6.28 -0.99 -33.53
C ASN A 205 -5.86 0.02 -32.47
N GLY A 206 -4.90 -0.37 -31.58
CA GLY A 206 -4.38 0.49 -30.52
C GLY A 206 -5.27 0.60 -29.27
N ALA A 207 -6.46 -0.04 -29.25
CA ALA A 207 -7.42 0.06 -28.14
C ALA A 207 -7.76 -1.30 -27.52
N VAL A 208 -7.98 -1.31 -26.19
CA VAL A 208 -8.39 -2.51 -25.44
C VAL A 208 -9.76 -3.00 -25.90
N GLN A 209 -9.92 -4.32 -26.02
CA GLN A 209 -11.18 -4.98 -26.35
C GLN A 209 -11.65 -5.96 -25.27
N SER A 210 -10.72 -6.69 -24.65
CA SER A 210 -11.04 -7.67 -23.61
C SER A 210 -9.85 -7.95 -22.70
N VAL A 211 -10.15 -8.51 -21.54
CA VAL A 211 -9.19 -9.14 -20.61
C VAL A 211 -9.44 -10.63 -20.61
N GLU A 212 -8.43 -11.40 -20.95
CA GLU A 212 -8.45 -12.86 -20.91
C GLU A 212 -8.07 -13.35 -19.52
N THR A 213 -8.83 -14.26 -18.97
CA THR A 213 -8.60 -14.78 -17.61
C THR A 213 -8.59 -16.31 -17.61
N SER A 214 -8.09 -16.90 -16.51
CA SER A 214 -8.16 -18.35 -16.28
C SER A 214 -9.59 -18.91 -16.24
N SER A 215 -10.60 -18.04 -16.14
CA SER A 215 -12.01 -18.41 -16.04
C SER A 215 -12.86 -17.95 -17.24
N GLY A 216 -12.24 -17.36 -18.26
CA GLY A 216 -12.90 -16.85 -19.46
C GLY A 216 -12.53 -15.41 -19.78
N SER A 217 -13.14 -14.83 -20.80
CA SER A 217 -12.86 -13.49 -21.27
C SER A 217 -13.87 -12.46 -20.71
N ILE A 218 -13.37 -11.27 -20.37
CA ILE A 218 -14.17 -10.13 -19.94
C ILE A 218 -14.08 -9.05 -21.03
N ALA A 219 -15.16 -8.80 -21.73
CA ALA A 219 -15.23 -7.71 -22.69
C ALA A 219 -15.16 -6.37 -21.95
N THR A 220 -14.17 -5.56 -22.27
CA THR A 220 -13.93 -4.27 -21.61
C THR A 220 -13.18 -3.33 -22.54
N LYS A 221 -13.43 -2.04 -22.44
CA LYS A 221 -12.68 -1.01 -23.19
C LYS A 221 -11.74 -0.19 -22.31
N LYS A 222 -11.82 -0.34 -20.99
CA LYS A 222 -10.95 0.38 -20.05
C LYS A 222 -10.42 -0.60 -19.00
N VAL A 223 -9.10 -0.70 -18.87
CA VAL A 223 -8.40 -1.58 -17.94
C VAL A 223 -7.49 -0.76 -17.05
N VAL A 224 -7.56 -0.97 -15.76
CA VAL A 224 -6.67 -0.35 -14.77
C VAL A 224 -5.72 -1.41 -14.21
N LEU A 225 -4.43 -1.24 -14.46
CA LEU A 225 -3.37 -2.11 -13.95
C LEU A 225 -3.01 -1.69 -12.52
N ALA A 226 -3.59 -2.38 -11.52
CA ALA A 226 -3.46 -2.06 -10.09
C ALA A 226 -2.83 -3.21 -9.28
N SER A 227 -1.97 -4.02 -9.91
CA SER A 227 -1.44 -5.27 -9.37
C SER A 227 -0.10 -5.12 -8.62
N GLY A 228 0.21 -3.92 -8.10
CA GLY A 228 1.41 -3.66 -7.32
C GLY A 228 2.69 -4.08 -8.06
N VAL A 229 3.51 -4.94 -7.46
CA VAL A 229 4.78 -5.43 -8.04
C VAL A 229 4.60 -6.29 -9.29
N TRP A 230 3.40 -6.76 -9.59
CA TRP A 230 3.10 -7.55 -10.80
C TRP A 230 2.62 -6.69 -11.98
N THR A 231 2.44 -5.39 -11.77
CA THR A 231 2.00 -4.45 -12.81
C THR A 231 2.92 -4.41 -14.03
N PRO A 232 4.27 -4.50 -13.92
CA PRO A 232 5.14 -4.58 -15.09
C PRO A 232 4.79 -5.71 -16.04
N GLY A 233 4.57 -6.93 -15.53
CA GLY A 233 4.20 -8.08 -16.36
C GLY A 233 2.86 -7.94 -17.07
N LEU A 234 1.89 -7.23 -16.46
CA LEU A 234 0.63 -6.89 -17.13
C LEU A 234 0.83 -5.79 -18.20
N GLY A 235 1.69 -4.81 -17.91
CA GLY A 235 2.09 -3.79 -18.87
C GLY A 235 2.76 -4.39 -20.11
N ASP A 236 3.63 -5.38 -19.93
CA ASP A 236 4.29 -6.08 -21.05
C ASP A 236 3.30 -6.78 -21.99
N MET A 237 2.15 -7.25 -21.48
CA MET A 237 1.09 -7.86 -22.31
C MET A 237 0.51 -6.89 -23.34
N VAL A 238 0.63 -5.60 -23.11
CA VAL A 238 0.08 -4.52 -23.97
C VAL A 238 1.16 -3.55 -24.48
N GLY A 239 2.44 -3.88 -24.31
CA GLY A 239 3.55 -3.05 -24.77
C GLY A 239 3.82 -1.79 -23.93
N VAL A 240 3.29 -1.71 -22.71
CA VAL A 240 3.50 -0.59 -21.77
C VAL A 240 4.60 -0.93 -20.77
N LYS A 241 5.68 -0.17 -20.75
CA LYS A 241 6.76 -0.33 -19.78
C LYS A 241 6.42 0.37 -18.47
N VAL A 242 6.25 -0.41 -17.40
CA VAL A 242 5.96 0.12 -16.06
C VAL A 242 7.18 -0.07 -15.16
N PRO A 243 7.89 1.01 -14.76
CA PRO A 243 9.18 0.92 -14.07
C PRO A 243 9.04 0.65 -12.58
N ILE A 244 8.37 -0.43 -12.21
CA ILE A 244 8.19 -0.85 -10.83
C ILE A 244 9.12 -2.03 -10.53
N ARG A 245 9.83 -1.95 -9.39
CA ARG A 245 10.70 -3.01 -8.88
C ARG A 245 10.22 -3.47 -7.50
N PRO A 246 10.29 -4.79 -7.20
CA PRO A 246 9.98 -5.29 -5.87
C PRO A 246 11.06 -4.87 -4.87
N ARG A 247 10.67 -4.19 -3.78
CA ARG A 247 11.54 -3.81 -2.67
C ARG A 247 11.08 -4.51 -1.39
N GLN A 248 11.84 -5.51 -0.94
CA GLN A 248 11.52 -6.29 0.26
C GLN A 248 11.58 -5.41 1.50
N GLY A 249 10.61 -5.57 2.40
CA GLY A 249 10.62 -5.12 3.78
C GLY A 249 10.28 -6.27 4.71
N GLN A 250 10.88 -6.29 5.90
CA GLN A 250 10.61 -7.29 6.93
C GLN A 250 9.99 -6.62 8.15
N ILE A 251 9.07 -7.33 8.78
CA ILE A 251 8.35 -6.91 9.98
C ILE A 251 8.45 -8.04 11.01
N LEU A 252 8.73 -7.66 12.26
CA LEU A 252 8.68 -8.51 13.43
C LEU A 252 7.36 -8.27 14.16
N VAL A 253 6.83 -9.31 14.79
CA VAL A 253 5.63 -9.23 15.63
C VAL A 253 6.01 -9.69 17.03
N THR A 254 5.74 -8.86 18.03
CA THR A 254 6.01 -9.17 19.43
C THR A 254 4.93 -10.07 20.03
N GLU A 255 5.22 -10.66 21.17
CA GLU A 255 4.17 -11.07 22.12
C GLU A 255 3.31 -9.87 22.51
N ARG A 256 2.23 -10.11 23.24
CA ARG A 256 1.35 -9.03 23.73
C ARG A 256 2.11 -8.16 24.73
N LEU A 257 2.07 -6.84 24.53
CA LEU A 257 2.78 -5.83 25.31
C LEU A 257 1.78 -4.75 25.75
N ASP A 258 1.09 -4.99 26.87
CA ASP A 258 0.13 -4.03 27.37
C ASP A 258 0.85 -2.78 27.92
N GLY A 259 0.63 -1.62 27.27
CA GLY A 259 1.11 -0.31 27.73
C GLY A 259 2.61 -0.03 27.56
N LEU A 260 3.36 -0.89 26.84
CA LEU A 260 4.79 -0.68 26.62
C LEU A 260 5.09 0.40 25.56
N VAL A 261 4.20 0.57 24.61
CA VAL A 261 4.26 1.59 23.55
C VAL A 261 2.87 2.20 23.42
N GLY A 262 2.77 3.52 23.64
CA GLY A 262 1.48 4.19 23.73
C GLY A 262 0.78 4.40 22.39
N LYS A 263 1.54 4.50 21.28
CA LYS A 263 1.01 4.74 19.92
C LYS A 263 2.03 4.39 18.85
N ASN A 264 1.73 4.74 17.61
CA ASN A 264 2.66 4.54 16.48
C ASN A 264 3.88 5.47 16.60
N TYR A 265 5.06 4.93 16.36
CA TYR A 265 6.31 5.69 16.30
C TYR A 265 7.15 5.30 15.09
N ALA A 266 7.82 6.29 14.50
CA ALA A 266 8.88 6.10 13.54
C ALA A 266 10.10 6.93 13.94
N GLU A 267 11.29 6.59 13.45
CA GLU A 267 12.47 7.43 13.65
C GLU A 267 12.56 8.52 12.57
N PHE A 268 12.99 9.72 12.92
CA PHE A 268 13.27 10.80 11.95
C PHE A 268 14.33 10.39 10.92
N GLY A 269 15.30 9.62 11.34
CA GLY A 269 16.29 8.99 10.48
C GLY A 269 15.73 8.11 9.35
N TYR A 270 14.45 7.75 9.39
CA TYR A 270 13.75 7.12 8.27
C TYR A 270 13.76 8.03 7.02
N LEU A 271 13.60 9.33 7.19
CA LEU A 271 13.72 10.32 6.12
C LEU A 271 15.18 10.48 5.68
N ALA A 272 16.12 10.53 6.64
CA ALA A 272 17.56 10.62 6.41
C ALA A 272 18.13 9.36 5.70
N ALA A 273 17.60 8.17 5.99
CA ALA A 273 17.95 6.93 5.30
C ALA A 273 17.68 6.97 3.78
N LYS A 274 16.73 7.81 3.36
CA LYS A 274 16.47 8.08 1.94
C LYS A 274 17.56 8.96 1.31
N SER A 275 18.32 9.74 2.11
CA SER A 275 19.35 10.68 1.67
C SER A 275 20.80 10.20 1.89
N GLY A 276 21.02 9.03 2.47
CA GLY A 276 22.37 8.44 2.68
C GLY A 276 23.18 9.08 3.82
N LYS A 277 22.57 9.88 4.71
CA LYS A 277 23.26 10.43 5.90
C LYS A 277 23.50 9.34 6.96
N LYS A 278 24.67 9.39 7.63
CA LYS A 278 24.97 8.52 8.79
C LYS A 278 24.07 8.89 9.97
N ARG A 279 23.47 7.89 10.58
CA ARG A 279 22.53 8.02 11.70
C ARG A 279 23.13 7.45 13.00
N PRO A 280 22.81 8.00 14.20
CA PRO A 280 23.26 7.48 15.49
C PRO A 280 22.81 6.02 15.70
N GLY A 281 23.69 5.20 16.27
CA GLY A 281 23.39 3.80 16.59
C GLY A 281 23.06 2.89 15.41
N VAL A 282 23.34 3.31 14.18
CA VAL A 282 23.18 2.50 12.96
C VAL A 282 24.49 1.85 12.61
N THR A 283 24.48 0.50 12.53
CA THR A 283 25.63 -0.28 12.09
C THR A 283 25.74 -0.36 10.57
N PRO A 284 26.91 -0.71 10.01
CA PRO A 284 27.03 -0.94 8.56
C PRO A 284 26.01 -1.95 8.01
N GLU A 285 25.70 -3.00 8.78
CA GLU A 285 24.70 -4.01 8.39
C GLU A 285 23.27 -3.40 8.37
N MET A 286 22.94 -2.56 9.34
CA MET A 286 21.65 -1.86 9.35
C MET A 286 21.52 -0.93 8.14
N GLU A 287 22.57 -0.22 7.76
CA GLU A 287 22.60 0.59 6.53
C GLU A 287 22.42 -0.29 5.28
N GLN A 288 23.19 -1.38 5.17
CA GLN A 288 23.11 -2.32 4.06
C GLN A 288 21.68 -2.89 3.89
N PHE A 289 21.01 -3.16 5.00
CA PHE A 289 19.63 -3.70 5.00
C PHE A 289 18.57 -2.60 4.88
N GLY A 290 18.95 -1.33 4.91
CA GLY A 290 18.03 -0.19 4.90
C GLY A 290 17.08 -0.20 6.10
N VAL A 291 17.61 -0.55 7.28
CA VAL A 291 16.82 -0.65 8.52
C VAL A 291 16.50 0.75 9.04
N ALA A 292 15.23 0.95 9.38
CA ALA A 292 14.76 2.11 10.13
C ALA A 292 13.62 1.67 11.05
N MET A 293 13.55 2.22 12.25
CA MET A 293 12.54 1.87 13.24
C MET A 293 11.17 2.43 12.85
N VAL A 294 10.17 1.55 12.86
CA VAL A 294 8.75 1.87 12.85
C VAL A 294 8.07 0.93 13.82
N LEU A 295 7.27 1.45 14.74
CA LEU A 295 6.50 0.69 15.71
C LEU A 295 5.01 0.95 15.48
N GLU A 296 4.23 -0.13 15.41
CA GLU A 296 2.77 -0.07 15.29
C GLU A 296 2.14 -1.02 16.30
N PRO A 297 1.63 -0.51 17.44
CA PRO A 297 0.79 -1.30 18.33
C PRO A 297 -0.49 -1.73 17.60
N SER A 298 -0.83 -3.01 17.69
CA SER A 298 -2.06 -3.55 17.10
C SER A 298 -3.20 -3.58 18.12
N ALA A 299 -4.44 -3.64 17.63
CA ALA A 299 -5.63 -3.83 18.48
C ALA A 299 -5.58 -5.13 19.32
N ALA A 300 -4.76 -6.12 18.93
CA ALA A 300 -4.53 -7.34 19.69
C ALA A 300 -3.50 -7.17 20.82
N GLY A 301 -2.90 -5.98 20.99
CA GLY A 301 -1.87 -5.70 22.00
C GLY A 301 -0.46 -6.17 21.61
N THR A 302 -0.24 -6.71 20.41
CA THR A 302 1.09 -6.98 19.87
C THR A 302 1.66 -5.71 19.22
N VAL A 303 2.98 -5.62 19.07
CA VAL A 303 3.62 -4.51 18.36
C VAL A 303 4.26 -5.06 17.07
N LEU A 304 3.93 -4.45 15.94
CA LEU A 304 4.64 -4.64 14.69
C LEU A 304 5.89 -3.77 14.72
N ILE A 305 7.05 -4.37 14.46
CA ILE A 305 8.33 -3.67 14.42
C ILE A 305 8.87 -3.76 12.99
N GLY A 306 8.93 -2.65 12.31
CA GLY A 306 9.50 -2.51 10.97
C GLY A 306 10.69 -1.57 10.99
N SER A 307 11.34 -1.37 9.89
CA SER A 307 11.32 -2.19 8.72
C SER A 307 12.69 -2.18 8.05
N SER A 308 12.82 -2.93 6.99
CA SER A 308 14.02 -2.95 6.13
C SER A 308 13.67 -2.60 4.68
N ARG A 309 14.72 -2.36 3.85
CA ARG A 309 14.57 -1.99 2.43
C ARG A 309 15.64 -2.65 1.60
N ARG A 310 15.29 -3.72 0.87
CA ARG A 310 16.24 -4.49 0.06
C ARG A 310 15.69 -4.79 -1.32
N PHE A 311 16.53 -4.68 -2.34
CA PHE A 311 16.19 -5.14 -3.70
C PHE A 311 16.70 -6.58 -3.89
N VAL A 312 15.86 -7.54 -3.54
CA VAL A 312 16.15 -8.99 -3.60
C VAL A 312 15.14 -9.75 -4.47
N GLY A 313 14.55 -9.06 -5.43
CA GLY A 313 13.50 -9.62 -6.28
C GLY A 313 12.21 -9.88 -5.51
N MET A 314 11.54 -10.97 -5.85
CA MET A 314 10.25 -11.38 -5.27
C MET A 314 10.41 -12.23 -3.99
N ASP A 315 11.61 -12.31 -3.42
CA ASP A 315 11.85 -13.06 -2.19
C ASP A 315 11.07 -12.43 -1.01
N THR A 316 10.27 -13.24 -0.34
CA THR A 316 9.49 -12.87 0.85
C THR A 316 9.86 -13.71 2.07
N THR A 317 11.05 -14.31 2.06
CA THR A 317 11.60 -15.06 3.19
C THR A 317 12.21 -14.10 4.21
N PRO A 318 11.81 -14.13 5.49
CA PRO A 318 12.49 -13.39 6.55
C PRO A 318 13.95 -13.86 6.71
N HIS A 319 14.88 -12.91 6.77
CA HIS A 319 16.32 -13.20 6.94
C HIS A 319 16.75 -12.90 8.37
N PRO A 320 17.38 -13.85 9.10
CA PRO A 320 17.71 -13.70 10.53
C PRO A 320 18.55 -12.46 10.85
N ALA A 321 19.58 -12.16 10.06
CA ALA A 321 20.41 -10.98 10.29
C ALA A 321 19.64 -9.67 10.14
N VAL A 322 18.69 -9.60 9.20
CA VAL A 322 17.80 -8.43 9.04
C VAL A 322 16.84 -8.31 10.23
N MET A 323 16.28 -9.44 10.70
CA MET A 323 15.43 -9.48 11.88
C MET A 323 16.18 -8.98 13.13
N GLN A 324 17.42 -9.43 13.32
CA GLN A 324 18.27 -8.98 14.42
C GLN A 324 18.56 -7.48 14.32
N ALA A 325 18.87 -6.96 13.14
CA ALA A 325 19.12 -5.54 12.90
C ALA A 325 17.89 -4.68 13.23
N ILE A 326 16.69 -5.11 12.81
CA ILE A 326 15.42 -4.43 13.13
C ILE A 326 15.19 -4.42 14.66
N ALA A 327 15.35 -5.56 15.33
CA ALA A 327 15.18 -5.65 16.78
C ALA A 327 16.17 -4.78 17.55
N GLN A 328 17.44 -4.74 17.11
CA GLN A 328 18.45 -3.86 17.70
C GLN A 328 18.12 -2.39 17.50
N ARG A 329 17.58 -2.00 16.33
CA ARG A 329 17.17 -0.61 16.09
C ARG A 329 15.97 -0.20 16.94
N ALA A 330 15.00 -1.08 17.14
CA ALA A 330 13.88 -0.83 18.05
C ALA A 330 14.36 -0.63 19.50
N LYS A 331 15.32 -1.43 19.97
CA LYS A 331 15.91 -1.29 21.31
C LYS A 331 16.70 0.01 21.50
N HIS A 332 17.22 0.60 20.43
CA HIS A 332 17.88 1.90 20.52
C HIS A 332 16.91 3.00 20.94
N PHE A 333 15.66 2.96 20.47
CA PHE A 333 14.60 3.91 20.81
C PHE A 333 13.80 3.52 22.04
N PHE A 334 13.63 2.22 22.27
CA PHE A 334 12.87 1.66 23.39
C PHE A 334 13.66 0.53 24.05
N PRO A 335 14.51 0.84 25.03
CA PRO A 335 15.36 -0.17 25.71
C PRO A 335 14.56 -1.30 26.36
N SER A 336 13.32 -1.03 26.74
CA SER A 336 12.36 -1.98 27.32
C SER A 336 12.06 -3.18 26.40
N PHE A 337 12.31 -3.08 25.08
CA PHE A 337 12.20 -4.22 24.16
C PHE A 337 13.29 -5.30 24.38
N SER A 338 14.26 -5.09 25.29
CA SER A 338 15.35 -6.04 25.52
C SER A 338 14.91 -7.42 26.02
N GLY A 339 13.74 -7.54 26.66
CA GLY A 339 13.18 -8.81 27.13
C GLY A 339 12.00 -9.33 26.33
N VAL A 340 11.59 -8.60 25.30
CA VAL A 340 10.38 -8.90 24.54
C VAL A 340 10.60 -10.07 23.59
N LYS A 341 9.65 -11.02 23.59
CA LYS A 341 9.68 -12.18 22.69
C LYS A 341 9.02 -11.85 21.36
N LEU A 342 9.61 -12.38 20.29
CA LEU A 342 9.02 -12.32 18.96
C LEU A 342 8.22 -13.60 18.70
N ILE A 343 6.95 -13.44 18.36
CA ILE A 343 6.06 -14.57 18.04
C ILE A 343 5.99 -14.85 16.54
N ARG A 344 6.35 -13.85 15.72
CA ARG A 344 6.32 -13.98 14.26
C ARG A 344 7.30 -13.00 13.60
N ALA A 345 7.77 -13.39 12.41
CA ALA A 345 8.39 -12.50 11.45
C ALA A 345 7.82 -12.79 10.06
N TYR A 346 7.67 -11.75 9.24
CA TYR A 346 7.27 -11.91 7.85
C TYR A 346 7.92 -10.85 6.97
N ALA A 347 7.95 -11.12 5.66
CA ALA A 347 8.46 -10.19 4.67
C ALA A 347 7.42 -9.95 3.58
N GLY A 348 7.38 -8.73 3.09
CA GLY A 348 6.58 -8.31 1.95
C GLY A 348 7.43 -7.61 0.90
N VAL A 349 6.88 -7.42 -0.29
CA VAL A 349 7.52 -6.66 -1.36
C VAL A 349 6.71 -5.42 -1.68
N ARG A 350 7.35 -4.25 -1.56
CA ARG A 350 6.76 -2.97 -1.92
C ARG A 350 6.90 -2.73 -3.42
N PRO A 351 5.90 -2.20 -4.11
CA PRO A 351 6.00 -1.81 -5.53
C PRO A 351 6.75 -0.48 -5.63
N ALA A 352 8.07 -0.52 -5.69
CA ALA A 352 8.90 0.66 -5.73
C ALA A 352 9.02 1.22 -7.15
N SER A 353 8.56 2.46 -7.37
CA SER A 353 8.86 3.27 -8.54
C SER A 353 10.24 3.92 -8.43
N PRO A 354 10.87 4.40 -9.51
CA PRO A 354 12.21 4.99 -9.45
C PRO A 354 12.33 6.22 -8.55
N ASP A 355 11.27 7.04 -8.48
CA ASP A 355 11.22 8.27 -7.69
C ASP A 355 10.41 8.16 -6.39
N GLY A 356 9.94 6.95 -6.05
CA GLY A 356 9.15 6.67 -4.85
C GLY A 356 7.71 7.19 -4.88
N LYS A 357 7.27 7.83 -5.97
CA LYS A 357 5.90 8.32 -6.13
C LYS A 357 5.05 7.31 -6.91
N PRO A 358 3.74 7.20 -6.65
CA PRO A 358 2.87 6.33 -7.42
C PRO A 358 2.78 6.74 -8.90
N ILE A 359 2.38 5.80 -9.73
CA ILE A 359 2.03 6.00 -11.12
C ILE A 359 0.51 5.92 -11.21
N ILE A 360 -0.14 7.05 -11.51
CA ILE A 360 -1.58 7.17 -11.71
C ILE A 360 -1.77 7.89 -13.03
N SER A 361 -2.00 7.13 -14.11
CA SER A 361 -1.82 7.68 -15.46
C SER A 361 -2.57 6.87 -16.52
N PRO A 362 -3.12 7.50 -17.57
CA PRO A 362 -3.35 6.81 -18.82
C PRO A 362 -2.00 6.34 -19.40
N THR A 363 -2.06 5.56 -20.47
CA THR A 363 -0.89 5.13 -21.24
C THR A 363 -1.07 5.47 -22.72
N HIS A 364 -0.04 5.21 -23.52
CA HIS A 364 -0.14 5.35 -24.98
C HIS A 364 -1.06 4.30 -25.65
N VAL A 365 -1.51 3.30 -24.92
CA VAL A 365 -2.48 2.31 -25.41
C VAL A 365 -3.87 2.73 -24.96
N GLU A 366 -4.76 2.97 -25.90
CA GLU A 366 -6.12 3.42 -25.60
C GLU A 366 -6.85 2.44 -24.68
N GLY A 367 -7.41 2.97 -23.59
CA GLY A 367 -8.12 2.17 -22.60
C GLY A 367 -7.23 1.48 -21.56
N VAL A 368 -5.91 1.63 -21.59
CA VAL A 368 -5.00 1.11 -20.55
C VAL A 368 -4.58 2.23 -19.61
N TYR A 369 -4.79 2.02 -18.31
CA TYR A 369 -4.43 2.92 -17.22
C TYR A 369 -3.56 2.19 -16.21
N VAL A 370 -2.65 2.91 -15.55
CA VAL A 370 -1.81 2.38 -14.47
C VAL A 370 -2.20 3.05 -13.15
N ALA A 371 -2.34 2.25 -12.10
CA ALA A 371 -2.52 2.70 -10.72
C ALA A 371 -1.66 1.81 -9.79
N ALA A 372 -0.35 2.08 -9.73
CA ALA A 372 0.60 1.23 -9.02
C ALA A 372 1.87 2.02 -8.61
N GLY A 373 2.85 1.37 -7.99
CA GLY A 373 4.12 2.02 -7.65
C GLY A 373 4.07 2.85 -6.37
N HIS A 374 3.14 2.59 -5.47
CA HIS A 374 2.89 3.36 -4.24
C HIS A 374 3.95 3.16 -3.15
N GLU A 375 4.91 2.30 -3.36
CA GLU A 375 5.98 1.97 -2.44
C GLU A 375 5.45 1.58 -1.05
N GLY A 376 5.81 2.31 0.02
CA GLY A 376 5.33 2.10 1.39
C GLY A 376 3.96 2.71 1.68
N ASN A 377 3.46 3.61 0.83
CA ASN A 377 2.28 4.44 1.11
C ASN A 377 0.98 3.91 0.51
N GLY A 378 1.00 2.68 -0.02
CA GLY A 378 -0.12 2.13 -0.78
C GLY A 378 -1.43 1.99 0.00
N ILE A 379 -1.39 1.89 1.32
CA ILE A 379 -2.57 1.86 2.18
C ILE A 379 -3.17 3.26 2.27
N GLY A 380 -2.39 4.23 2.77
CA GLY A 380 -2.85 5.62 2.95
C GLY A 380 -3.27 6.30 1.64
N LEU A 381 -2.62 5.95 0.51
CA LEU A 381 -2.93 6.52 -0.80
C LEU A 381 -3.97 5.74 -1.60
N SER A 382 -4.50 4.62 -1.09
CA SER A 382 -5.43 3.78 -1.84
C SER A 382 -6.72 4.50 -2.22
N LEU A 383 -7.31 5.24 -1.29
CA LEU A 383 -8.59 5.92 -1.47
C LEU A 383 -8.50 7.05 -2.49
N ILE A 384 -7.51 7.94 -2.33
CA ILE A 384 -7.30 9.04 -3.28
C ILE A 384 -6.97 8.50 -4.67
N THR A 385 -6.18 7.42 -4.78
CA THR A 385 -5.89 6.76 -6.06
C THR A 385 -7.17 6.24 -6.71
N GLY A 386 -8.04 5.58 -5.95
CA GLY A 386 -9.34 5.11 -6.44
C GLY A 386 -10.19 6.25 -6.96
N LYS A 387 -10.27 7.36 -6.22
CA LYS A 387 -11.00 8.57 -6.60
C LYS A 387 -10.46 9.20 -7.89
N LEU A 388 -9.14 9.39 -7.98
CA LEU A 388 -8.49 9.99 -9.15
C LEU A 388 -8.66 9.12 -10.40
N VAL A 389 -8.53 7.80 -10.28
CA VAL A 389 -8.79 6.88 -11.40
C VAL A 389 -10.24 6.97 -11.84
N SER A 390 -11.20 7.04 -10.91
CA SER A 390 -12.61 7.20 -11.28
C SER A 390 -12.87 8.52 -12.02
N GLN A 391 -12.33 9.63 -11.53
CA GLN A 391 -12.43 10.93 -12.21
C GLN A 391 -11.81 10.88 -13.61
N MET A 392 -10.61 10.35 -13.74
CA MET A 392 -9.91 10.23 -15.01
C MET A 392 -10.69 9.38 -16.03
N LEU A 393 -11.29 8.24 -15.60
CA LEU A 393 -12.05 7.38 -16.49
C LEU A 393 -13.40 7.99 -16.90
N ARG A 394 -13.90 8.98 -16.18
CA ARG A 394 -15.14 9.73 -16.51
C ARG A 394 -14.86 11.04 -17.25
N GLY A 395 -13.59 11.39 -17.50
CA GLY A 395 -13.22 12.66 -18.12
C GLY A 395 -13.47 13.88 -17.23
N GLU A 396 -13.50 13.70 -15.91
CA GLU A 396 -13.64 14.78 -14.93
C GLU A 396 -12.29 15.38 -14.59
N THR A 397 -12.28 16.64 -14.15
CA THR A 397 -11.07 17.27 -13.61
C THR A 397 -10.62 16.53 -12.35
N PRO A 398 -9.39 15.98 -12.33
CA PRO A 398 -8.87 15.32 -11.14
C PRO A 398 -8.74 16.29 -9.95
N LEU A 399 -8.92 15.73 -8.74
CA LEU A 399 -8.82 16.46 -7.48
C LEU A 399 -7.43 17.10 -7.26
N VAL A 400 -6.38 16.55 -7.86
CA VAL A 400 -5.01 17.04 -7.83
C VAL A 400 -4.39 17.01 -9.24
N ASP A 401 -3.34 17.79 -9.46
CA ASP A 401 -2.54 17.69 -10.69
C ASP A 401 -1.90 16.30 -10.81
N LEU A 402 -2.18 15.60 -11.91
CA LEU A 402 -1.64 14.26 -12.18
C LEU A 402 -0.28 14.28 -12.90
N ALA A 403 0.22 15.42 -13.36
CA ALA A 403 1.49 15.49 -14.08
C ALA A 403 2.66 14.88 -13.28
N PRO A 404 2.81 15.13 -11.96
CA PRO A 404 3.84 14.50 -11.15
C PRO A 404 3.67 12.97 -10.95
N LEU A 405 2.51 12.42 -11.31
CA LEU A 405 2.17 11.00 -11.15
C LEU A 405 2.06 10.28 -12.51
N CYS A 406 2.22 11.01 -13.62
CA CYS A 406 2.14 10.46 -14.97
C CYS A 406 3.32 9.50 -15.25
N ILE A 407 3.04 8.40 -15.96
CA ILE A 407 4.05 7.42 -16.36
C ILE A 407 5.10 8.02 -17.31
N ASP A 408 4.73 9.06 -18.07
CA ASP A 408 5.59 9.71 -19.06
C ASP A 408 6.79 10.41 -18.44
N ARG A 409 6.74 10.74 -17.13
CA ARG A 409 7.86 11.32 -16.38
C ARG A 409 9.13 10.46 -16.40
N PHE A 410 9.01 9.19 -16.77
CA PHE A 410 10.16 8.28 -16.87
C PHE A 410 10.73 8.15 -18.29
N GLY A 411 10.07 8.71 -19.30
CA GLY A 411 10.54 8.69 -20.70
C GLY A 411 10.70 7.30 -21.32
N MET A 412 10.02 6.28 -20.75
CA MET A 412 10.18 4.87 -21.17
C MET A 412 9.14 4.41 -22.19
N ASN A 413 8.10 5.18 -22.40
CA ASN A 413 7.00 4.93 -23.30
C ASN A 413 6.81 6.11 -24.25
N PRO A 414 6.13 5.93 -25.40
CA PRO A 414 5.55 7.06 -26.11
C PRO A 414 4.64 7.87 -25.17
N PRO A 415 4.43 9.19 -25.43
CA PRO A 415 3.54 10.00 -24.61
C PRO A 415 2.16 9.37 -24.43
N SER A 416 1.60 9.50 -23.23
CA SER A 416 0.26 9.00 -22.94
C SER A 416 -0.79 9.73 -23.77
N LEU A 417 -1.86 9.02 -24.14
CA LEU A 417 -3.01 9.64 -24.76
C LEU A 417 -3.69 10.58 -23.75
N PRO A 418 -4.23 11.73 -24.20
CA PRO A 418 -5.01 12.59 -23.33
C PRO A 418 -6.19 11.80 -22.74
N SER A 419 -6.54 12.08 -21.48
CA SER A 419 -7.75 11.52 -20.86
C SER A 419 -8.97 12.01 -21.62
N ALA A 420 -9.75 11.07 -22.16
CA ALA A 420 -11.00 11.38 -22.86
C ALA A 420 -12.11 11.76 -21.91
#